data_100e3756f97b0b191a6fc9119b6abcf2
#
_entry.id   100e3756f97b0b191a6fc9119b6abcf2
#
_cell.length_a   1.000
_cell.length_b   1.000
_cell.length_c   1.000
_cell.angle_alpha   90.00
_cell.angle_beta   90.00
_cell.angle_gamma   90.00
#
_symmetry.space_group_name_H-M   'P 1'
#
loop_
_entity.id
_entity.type
_entity.pdbx_description
1 polymer ?
#
loop_
_entity_poly.entity_id
_entity_poly.type
_entity_poly.pdbx_seq_one_letter_code
_entity_poly.pdbx_strand_id
1 'polypeptide(L)'
;SLSDSLKGKQGRFRQNLLGKRVDYSARSVIVVGPELKMGECGIPKLMAAELYKPFIIRKLIERGIVKTVKSAKKIVDRKDPIVWDILEYVMKGHPVLLNRAPTLHRLGIQAFQPKMIEGKAIQLHPLACTAFNADFDGDQMAVHLPLSNEAILEAQMLMLQSHNILNPANGAPITVPAQDMVLGLYYITKLRRSVKDADGNYIEKVKGEGLTFYGPEEALIAYNEGKVDIHAVVKVMVNDIDEQGSPITHLVETSVGRVIVNELVPDEVGYINYIISKKTLRDLISDVIKKVGVARACEFLDGI
;
A
#
# COMPACT_ATOMS: atom_id res chain seq x y z
N SER A 1 -41.55 -26.94 -11.66
CA SER A 1 -42.60 -26.03 -12.16
C SER A 1 -42.01 -24.72 -12.62
N LEU A 2 -42.76 -23.91 -13.35
CA LEU A 2 -42.33 -22.57 -13.78
C LEU A 2 -41.98 -21.68 -12.56
N SER A 3 -42.71 -21.83 -11.46
CA SER A 3 -42.44 -21.14 -10.19
C SER A 3 -41.09 -21.53 -9.62
N ASP A 4 -40.66 -22.76 -9.71
CA ASP A 4 -39.38 -23.23 -9.15
C ASP A 4 -38.18 -22.70 -9.96
N SER A 5 -38.36 -22.46 -11.27
CA SER A 5 -37.31 -21.84 -12.11
C SER A 5 -37.12 -20.34 -11.82
N LEU A 6 -38.06 -19.69 -11.15
CA LEU A 6 -38.02 -18.28 -10.80
C LEU A 6 -37.55 -18.03 -9.36
N LYS A 7 -37.86 -18.97 -8.43
CA LYS A 7 -37.58 -18.86 -6.99
C LYS A 7 -36.16 -19.32 -6.61
N GLY A 8 -35.73 -18.88 -5.43
CA GLY A 8 -34.48 -19.34 -4.79
C GLY A 8 -33.20 -18.70 -5.34
N LYS A 9 -32.05 -19.17 -4.83
CA LYS A 9 -30.72 -18.66 -5.20
C LYS A 9 -30.37 -18.91 -6.66
N GLN A 10 -30.84 -20.02 -7.24
CA GLN A 10 -30.62 -20.41 -8.63
C GLN A 10 -31.74 -19.99 -9.56
N GLY A 11 -32.78 -19.31 -9.03
CA GLY A 11 -33.86 -18.77 -9.81
C GLY A 11 -33.45 -17.58 -10.68
N ARG A 12 -34.20 -17.37 -11.79
CA ARG A 12 -33.88 -16.30 -12.76
C ARG A 12 -33.79 -14.90 -12.15
N PHE A 13 -34.61 -14.60 -11.17
CA PHE A 13 -34.53 -13.26 -10.50
C PHE A 13 -33.19 -13.02 -9.85
N ARG A 14 -32.69 -13.95 -9.05
CA ARG A 14 -31.42 -13.75 -8.30
C ARG A 14 -30.19 -14.03 -9.16
N GLN A 15 -30.27 -14.95 -10.12
CA GLN A 15 -29.12 -15.39 -10.91
C GLN A 15 -28.88 -14.55 -12.16
N ASN A 16 -29.94 -14.01 -12.79
CA ASN A 16 -29.84 -13.39 -14.11
C ASN A 16 -30.40 -11.95 -14.18
N LEU A 17 -31.27 -11.53 -13.25
CA LEU A 17 -31.86 -10.18 -13.25
C LEU A 17 -31.22 -9.25 -12.25
N LEU A 18 -31.08 -9.67 -10.99
CA LEU A 18 -30.43 -8.86 -9.93
C LEU A 18 -28.92 -8.84 -10.05
N GLY A 19 -28.34 -9.78 -10.75
CA GLY A 19 -26.92 -9.85 -11.07
C GLY A 19 -26.70 -10.67 -12.32
N LYS A 20 -25.65 -10.39 -13.05
CA LYS A 20 -25.26 -11.10 -14.29
C LYS A 20 -23.76 -11.40 -14.27
N ARG A 21 -23.35 -12.40 -15.02
CA ARG A 21 -21.93 -12.58 -15.36
C ARG A 21 -21.52 -11.45 -16.29
N VAL A 22 -20.35 -10.90 -16.06
CA VAL A 22 -19.80 -9.76 -16.82
C VAL A 22 -18.51 -10.16 -17.50
N ASP A 23 -18.32 -9.63 -18.72
CA ASP A 23 -17.06 -9.72 -19.45
C ASP A 23 -16.02 -8.75 -18.85
N TYR A 24 -14.79 -8.81 -19.33
CA TYR A 24 -13.67 -7.99 -18.87
C TYR A 24 -13.43 -8.13 -17.37
N SER A 25 -13.54 -9.35 -16.89
CA SER A 25 -13.28 -9.74 -15.51
C SER A 25 -12.41 -10.99 -15.47
N ALA A 26 -11.65 -11.11 -14.41
CA ALA A 26 -10.80 -12.25 -14.15
C ALA A 26 -10.77 -12.57 -12.65
N ARG A 27 -10.23 -13.71 -12.31
CA ARG A 27 -10.06 -14.13 -10.91
C ARG A 27 -8.74 -14.88 -10.76
N SER A 28 -8.00 -14.57 -9.70
CA SER A 28 -6.78 -15.30 -9.35
C SER A 28 -6.51 -15.23 -7.85
N VAL A 29 -5.58 -16.06 -7.41
CA VAL A 29 -5.03 -16.04 -6.05
C VAL A 29 -4.27 -14.72 -5.83
N ILE A 30 -4.28 -14.21 -4.61
CA ILE A 30 -3.53 -13.04 -4.20
C ILE A 30 -2.25 -13.43 -3.47
N VAL A 31 -1.22 -12.61 -3.67
CA VAL A 31 0.06 -12.67 -2.94
C VAL A 31 0.43 -11.28 -2.47
N VAL A 32 1.28 -11.20 -1.46
CA VAL A 32 1.76 -9.93 -0.97
C VAL A 32 2.67 -9.24 -1.99
N GLY A 33 2.50 -7.93 -2.16
CA GLY A 33 3.36 -7.08 -2.98
C GLY A 33 3.91 -5.91 -2.16
N PRO A 34 4.98 -6.13 -1.37
CA PRO A 34 5.51 -5.09 -0.47
C PRO A 34 6.15 -3.91 -1.23
N GLU A 35 6.55 -4.10 -2.48
CA GLU A 35 7.15 -3.06 -3.33
C GLU A 35 6.11 -2.16 -4.02
N LEU A 36 4.83 -2.48 -3.90
CA LEU A 36 3.74 -1.69 -4.47
C LEU A 36 3.53 -0.43 -3.64
N LYS A 37 3.28 0.68 -4.32
CA LYS A 37 2.81 1.91 -3.65
C LYS A 37 1.33 1.82 -3.31
N MET A 38 0.91 2.65 -2.36
CA MET A 38 -0.49 2.78 -2.00
C MET A 38 -1.34 3.11 -3.25
N GLY A 39 -2.40 2.34 -3.45
CA GLY A 39 -3.23 2.45 -4.66
C GLY A 39 -2.72 1.71 -5.89
N GLU A 40 -1.62 0.98 -5.82
CA GLU A 40 -1.13 0.12 -6.90
C GLU A 40 -1.45 -1.35 -6.62
N CYS A 41 -1.60 -2.15 -7.68
CA CYS A 41 -1.69 -3.60 -7.62
C CYS A 41 -0.86 -4.24 -8.74
N GLY A 42 -0.37 -5.45 -8.51
CA GLY A 42 0.32 -6.22 -9.53
C GLY A 42 -0.65 -7.15 -10.24
N ILE A 43 -0.78 -7.02 -11.56
CA ILE A 43 -1.61 -7.90 -12.39
C ILE A 43 -0.71 -8.74 -13.29
N PRO A 44 -0.89 -10.08 -13.32
CA PRO A 44 -0.17 -10.94 -14.23
C PRO A 44 -0.31 -10.47 -15.69
N LYS A 45 0.80 -10.35 -16.40
CA LYS A 45 0.81 -9.81 -17.77
C LYS A 45 -0.12 -10.54 -18.73
N LEU A 46 -0.26 -11.85 -18.57
CA LEU A 46 -1.17 -12.66 -19.41
C LEU A 46 -2.64 -12.31 -19.13
N MET A 47 -2.98 -12.09 -17.86
CA MET A 47 -4.32 -11.66 -17.47
C MET A 47 -4.61 -10.24 -17.96
N ALA A 48 -3.66 -9.33 -17.81
CA ALA A 48 -3.78 -7.95 -18.28
C ALA A 48 -3.97 -7.90 -19.82
N ALA A 49 -3.24 -8.69 -20.58
CA ALA A 49 -3.38 -8.75 -22.03
C ALA A 49 -4.80 -9.17 -22.48
N GLU A 50 -5.44 -10.11 -21.77
CA GLU A 50 -6.81 -10.49 -22.06
C GLU A 50 -7.83 -9.44 -21.62
N LEU A 51 -7.66 -8.84 -20.43
CA LEU A 51 -8.55 -7.80 -19.92
C LEU A 51 -8.54 -6.56 -20.82
N TYR A 52 -7.36 -6.07 -21.21
CA TYR A 52 -7.17 -4.87 -22.00
C TYR A 52 -7.19 -5.11 -23.52
N LYS A 53 -7.52 -6.33 -23.97
CA LYS A 53 -7.50 -6.74 -25.38
C LYS A 53 -8.14 -5.73 -26.35
N PRO A 54 -9.34 -5.19 -26.10
CA PRO A 54 -9.95 -4.21 -27.03
C PRO A 54 -9.15 -2.91 -27.10
N PHE A 55 -8.58 -2.47 -26.02
CA PHE A 55 -7.78 -1.25 -25.97
C PHE A 55 -6.44 -1.42 -26.71
N ILE A 56 -5.82 -2.60 -26.58
CA ILE A 56 -4.59 -2.96 -27.31
C ILE A 56 -4.88 -3.00 -28.81
N ILE A 57 -5.98 -3.65 -29.22
CA ILE A 57 -6.40 -3.73 -30.63
C ILE A 57 -6.62 -2.33 -31.21
N ARG A 58 -7.30 -1.46 -30.47
CA ARG A 58 -7.51 -0.07 -30.86
C ARG A 58 -6.19 0.67 -31.08
N LYS A 59 -5.24 0.53 -30.14
CA LYS A 59 -3.93 1.19 -30.24
C LYS A 59 -3.05 0.63 -31.36
N LEU A 60 -3.11 -0.67 -31.65
CA LEU A 60 -2.43 -1.27 -32.79
C LEU A 60 -2.90 -0.69 -34.13
N ILE A 61 -4.20 -0.42 -34.26
CA ILE A 61 -4.80 0.18 -35.45
C ILE A 61 -4.47 1.68 -35.51
N GLU A 62 -4.62 2.41 -34.41
CA GLU A 62 -4.30 3.84 -34.31
C GLU A 62 -2.84 4.16 -34.67
N ARG A 63 -1.89 3.29 -34.25
CA ARG A 63 -0.45 3.42 -34.58
C ARG A 63 -0.12 2.95 -36.00
N GLY A 64 -1.09 2.44 -36.76
CA GLY A 64 -0.88 1.97 -38.14
C GLY A 64 -0.08 0.66 -38.27
N ILE A 65 0.14 -0.06 -37.16
CA ILE A 65 0.86 -1.34 -37.15
C ILE A 65 0.07 -2.40 -37.89
N VAL A 66 -1.25 -2.34 -37.78
CA VAL A 66 -2.20 -3.23 -38.47
C VAL A 66 -3.34 -2.43 -39.07
N LYS A 67 -3.88 -2.94 -40.17
CA LYS A 67 -5.01 -2.29 -40.88
C LYS A 67 -6.38 -2.85 -40.48
N THR A 68 -6.42 -4.05 -39.91
CA THR A 68 -7.68 -4.76 -39.63
C THR A 68 -7.71 -5.34 -38.22
N VAL A 69 -8.91 -5.36 -37.61
CA VAL A 69 -9.14 -5.98 -36.28
C VAL A 69 -8.73 -7.45 -36.27
N LYS A 70 -8.92 -8.17 -37.36
CA LYS A 70 -8.55 -9.59 -37.48
C LYS A 70 -7.05 -9.80 -37.38
N SER A 71 -6.25 -8.94 -38.02
CA SER A 71 -4.80 -8.97 -37.90
C SER A 71 -4.33 -8.56 -36.51
N ALA A 72 -4.96 -7.55 -35.90
CA ALA A 72 -4.66 -7.13 -34.52
C ALA A 72 -4.90 -8.27 -33.52
N LYS A 73 -6.02 -8.96 -33.61
CA LYS A 73 -6.32 -10.13 -32.76
C LYS A 73 -5.23 -11.19 -32.88
N LYS A 74 -4.77 -11.52 -34.09
CA LYS A 74 -3.70 -12.51 -34.29
C LYS A 74 -2.39 -12.11 -33.60
N ILE A 75 -2.03 -10.82 -33.62
CA ILE A 75 -0.82 -10.30 -32.95
C ILE A 75 -0.97 -10.44 -31.44
N VAL A 76 -2.12 -10.06 -30.87
CA VAL A 76 -2.39 -10.20 -29.43
C VAL A 76 -2.36 -11.66 -29.00
N ASP A 77 -3.01 -12.55 -29.78
CA ASP A 77 -3.07 -13.98 -29.46
C ASP A 77 -1.68 -14.67 -29.56
N ARG A 78 -0.80 -14.18 -30.42
CA ARG A 78 0.61 -14.62 -30.53
C ARG A 78 1.50 -14.07 -29.43
N LYS A 79 1.04 -13.04 -28.69
CA LYS A 79 1.80 -12.37 -27.63
C LYS A 79 3.11 -11.77 -28.15
N ASP A 80 3.06 -11.12 -29.31
CA ASP A 80 4.23 -10.47 -29.88
C ASP A 80 4.80 -9.41 -28.91
N PRO A 81 6.13 -9.15 -28.88
CA PRO A 81 6.75 -8.20 -27.95
C PRO A 81 6.11 -6.82 -27.95
N ILE A 82 5.67 -6.33 -29.11
CA ILE A 82 5.01 -5.04 -29.26
C ILE A 82 3.70 -4.92 -28.44
N VAL A 83 3.05 -6.06 -28.13
CA VAL A 83 1.82 -6.09 -27.32
C VAL A 83 2.12 -5.62 -25.89
N TRP A 84 3.26 -5.96 -25.35
CA TRP A 84 3.65 -5.60 -23.99
C TRP A 84 3.91 -4.11 -23.83
N ASP A 85 4.56 -3.48 -24.81
CA ASP A 85 4.80 -2.03 -24.80
C ASP A 85 3.49 -1.24 -24.92
N ILE A 86 2.56 -1.73 -25.75
CA ILE A 86 1.24 -1.13 -25.89
C ILE A 86 0.40 -1.34 -24.64
N LEU A 87 0.46 -2.53 -24.05
CA LEU A 87 -0.24 -2.86 -22.80
C LEU A 87 0.20 -1.94 -21.67
N GLU A 88 1.51 -1.77 -21.47
CA GLU A 88 2.03 -0.85 -20.47
C GLU A 88 1.52 0.58 -20.66
N TYR A 89 1.54 1.06 -21.91
CA TYR A 89 1.00 2.38 -22.25
C TYR A 89 -0.50 2.50 -21.94
N VAL A 90 -1.30 1.49 -22.27
CA VAL A 90 -2.76 1.49 -22.07
C VAL A 90 -3.12 1.38 -20.60
N MET A 91 -2.33 0.65 -19.80
CA MET A 91 -2.56 0.48 -18.37
C MET A 91 -2.33 1.77 -17.57
N LYS A 92 -1.47 2.67 -18.04
CA LYS A 92 -1.25 3.97 -17.38
C LYS A 92 -2.52 4.81 -17.37
N GLY A 93 -2.98 5.18 -16.18
CA GLY A 93 -4.20 5.97 -16.01
C GLY A 93 -5.50 5.18 -16.28
N HIS A 94 -5.45 3.87 -16.42
CA HIS A 94 -6.63 3.02 -16.58
C HIS A 94 -6.70 2.01 -15.41
N PRO A 95 -7.34 2.36 -14.30
CA PRO A 95 -7.41 1.55 -13.11
C PRO A 95 -8.22 0.27 -13.33
N VAL A 96 -7.98 -0.71 -12.47
CA VAL A 96 -8.80 -1.91 -12.34
C VAL A 96 -9.51 -1.90 -10.99
N LEU A 97 -10.67 -2.56 -10.92
CA LEU A 97 -11.38 -2.77 -9.67
C LEU A 97 -11.02 -4.17 -9.13
N LEU A 98 -10.57 -4.22 -7.89
CA LEU A 98 -10.37 -5.48 -7.16
C LEU A 98 -11.53 -5.69 -6.20
N ASN A 99 -12.01 -6.92 -6.13
CA ASN A 99 -13.07 -7.33 -5.21
C ASN A 99 -12.72 -8.65 -4.54
N ARG A 100 -12.95 -8.74 -3.23
CA ARG A 100 -12.91 -9.98 -2.47
C ARG A 100 -14.30 -10.32 -1.94
N ALA A 101 -14.79 -11.51 -2.25
CA ALA A 101 -16.02 -12.03 -1.67
C ALA A 101 -15.75 -12.67 -0.28
N PRO A 102 -16.64 -12.50 0.71
CA PRO A 102 -17.89 -11.74 0.65
C PRO A 102 -17.64 -10.22 0.75
N THR A 103 -18.37 -9.43 -0.04
CA THR A 103 -18.31 -7.97 0.02
C THR A 103 -19.22 -7.47 1.15
N LEU A 104 -18.63 -7.23 2.32
CA LEU A 104 -19.39 -6.86 3.53
C LEU A 104 -19.66 -5.35 3.63
N HIS A 105 -18.82 -4.53 3.05
CA HIS A 105 -18.93 -3.07 3.04
C HIS A 105 -18.32 -2.48 1.75
N ARG A 106 -18.49 -1.19 1.54
CA ARG A 106 -18.10 -0.53 0.28
C ARG A 106 -16.61 -0.66 -0.06
N LEU A 107 -15.72 -0.79 0.93
CA LEU A 107 -14.28 -0.95 0.71
C LEU A 107 -13.88 -2.39 0.30
N GLY A 108 -14.84 -3.32 0.23
CA GLY A 108 -14.65 -4.64 -0.37
C GLY A 108 -14.51 -4.61 -1.90
N ILE A 109 -14.74 -3.44 -2.52
CA ILE A 109 -14.45 -3.15 -3.92
C ILE A 109 -13.68 -1.84 -3.96
N GLN A 110 -12.44 -1.85 -4.48
CA GLN A 110 -11.60 -0.66 -4.60
C GLN A 110 -10.89 -0.66 -5.95
N ALA A 111 -10.59 0.55 -6.43
CA ALA A 111 -9.80 0.74 -7.63
C ALA A 111 -8.30 0.79 -7.31
N PHE A 112 -7.51 0.24 -8.20
CA PHE A 112 -6.05 0.24 -8.12
C PHE A 112 -5.45 0.56 -9.49
N GLN A 113 -4.33 1.27 -9.49
CA GLN A 113 -3.52 1.42 -10.68
C GLN A 113 -2.73 0.13 -10.90
N PRO A 114 -2.95 -0.60 -12.01
CA PRO A 114 -2.27 -1.87 -12.23
C PRO A 114 -0.82 -1.67 -12.68
N LYS A 115 0.06 -2.55 -12.20
CA LYS A 115 1.42 -2.77 -12.71
C LYS A 115 1.49 -4.17 -13.31
N MET A 116 2.19 -4.32 -14.43
CA MET A 116 2.45 -5.65 -15.00
C MET A 116 3.48 -6.40 -14.16
N ILE A 117 3.14 -7.62 -13.82
CA ILE A 117 4.03 -8.53 -13.12
C ILE A 117 4.13 -9.87 -13.84
N GLU A 118 5.22 -10.57 -13.60
CA GLU A 118 5.36 -11.97 -14.00
C GLU A 118 4.59 -12.89 -13.03
N GLY A 119 4.29 -14.10 -13.47
CA GLY A 119 3.57 -15.09 -12.65
C GLY A 119 2.08 -15.20 -12.99
N LYS A 120 1.32 -15.75 -12.06
CA LYS A 120 -0.12 -16.05 -12.23
C LYS A 120 -0.99 -15.46 -11.10
N ALA A 121 -0.38 -15.02 -10.00
CA ALA A 121 -1.07 -14.47 -8.85
C ALA A 121 -1.11 -12.93 -8.92
N ILE A 122 -2.17 -12.36 -8.38
CA ILE A 122 -2.33 -10.90 -8.25
C ILE A 122 -1.51 -10.46 -7.04
N GLN A 123 -0.71 -9.42 -7.18
CA GLN A 123 -0.03 -8.79 -6.04
C GLN A 123 -0.92 -7.70 -5.44
N LEU A 124 -1.11 -7.77 -4.13
CA LEU A 124 -1.89 -6.82 -3.36
C LEU A 124 -0.99 -6.12 -2.34
N HIS A 125 -1.17 -4.79 -2.21
CA HIS A 125 -0.48 -4.01 -1.19
C HIS A 125 -0.86 -4.51 0.21
N PRO A 126 0.09 -4.76 1.12
CA PRO A 126 -0.21 -5.33 2.44
C PRO A 126 -1.18 -4.48 3.28
N LEU A 127 -1.13 -3.16 3.18
CA LEU A 127 -2.03 -2.27 3.90
C LEU A 127 -3.49 -2.29 3.39
N ALA A 128 -3.73 -2.79 2.18
CA ALA A 128 -5.07 -2.95 1.64
C ALA A 128 -5.80 -4.18 2.21
N CYS A 129 -5.08 -5.14 2.77
CA CYS A 129 -5.64 -6.40 3.26
C CYS A 129 -6.73 -6.20 4.32
N THR A 130 -6.56 -5.25 5.22
CA THR A 130 -7.53 -4.97 6.29
C THR A 130 -8.89 -4.57 5.73
N ALA A 131 -8.94 -3.73 4.69
CA ALA A 131 -10.17 -3.28 4.06
C ALA A 131 -10.91 -4.40 3.35
N PHE A 132 -10.18 -5.33 2.72
CA PHE A 132 -10.74 -6.51 2.06
C PHE A 132 -11.00 -7.67 3.01
N ASN A 133 -10.52 -7.60 4.25
CA ASN A 133 -10.44 -8.74 5.15
C ASN A 133 -9.78 -9.95 4.46
N ALA A 134 -8.68 -9.69 3.76
CA ALA A 134 -7.94 -10.65 2.95
C ALA A 134 -6.68 -11.12 3.68
N ASP A 135 -6.33 -12.38 3.48
CA ASP A 135 -5.06 -12.98 3.87
C ASP A 135 -4.42 -13.72 2.68
N PHE A 136 -3.16 -14.11 2.83
CA PHE A 136 -2.38 -14.71 1.75
C PHE A 136 -2.26 -16.25 1.89
N ASP A 137 -3.26 -16.88 2.48
CA ASP A 137 -3.33 -18.34 2.71
C ASP A 137 -3.96 -19.12 1.55
N GLY A 138 -4.26 -18.46 0.44
CA GLY A 138 -4.92 -19.01 -0.74
C GLY A 138 -6.17 -18.23 -1.16
N ASP A 139 -6.43 -17.09 -0.56
CA ASP A 139 -7.51 -16.20 -0.94
C ASP A 139 -7.44 -15.80 -2.42
N GLN A 140 -8.58 -15.65 -3.02
CA GLN A 140 -8.74 -15.20 -4.40
C GLN A 140 -9.48 -13.87 -4.46
N MET A 141 -9.11 -13.05 -5.41
CA MET A 141 -9.80 -11.80 -5.71
C MET A 141 -10.25 -11.75 -7.17
N ALA A 142 -11.39 -11.11 -7.39
CA ALA A 142 -11.87 -10.79 -8.73
C ALA A 142 -11.31 -9.45 -9.18
N VAL A 143 -10.99 -9.36 -10.47
CA VAL A 143 -10.53 -8.14 -11.15
C VAL A 143 -11.59 -7.76 -12.17
N HIS A 144 -11.96 -6.49 -12.22
CA HIS A 144 -12.89 -5.94 -13.19
C HIS A 144 -12.27 -4.72 -13.87
N LEU A 145 -12.48 -4.59 -15.17
CA LEU A 145 -11.96 -3.47 -15.95
C LEU A 145 -13.08 -2.47 -16.26
N PRO A 146 -13.01 -1.21 -15.78
CA PRO A 146 -13.89 -0.14 -16.26
C PRO A 146 -13.71 0.07 -17.77
N LEU A 147 -14.79 0.19 -18.53
CA LEU A 147 -14.73 0.25 -19.99
C LEU A 147 -14.97 1.67 -20.54
N SER A 148 -15.92 2.40 -19.96
CA SER A 148 -16.22 3.78 -20.41
C SER A 148 -15.32 4.81 -19.74
N ASN A 149 -15.13 5.96 -20.37
CA ASN A 149 -14.34 7.05 -19.81
C ASN A 149 -14.92 7.54 -18.49
N GLU A 150 -16.26 7.60 -18.39
CA GLU A 150 -16.98 7.98 -17.17
C GLU A 150 -16.67 6.99 -16.03
N ALA A 151 -16.74 5.68 -16.31
CA ALA A 151 -16.42 4.65 -15.32
C ALA A 151 -14.94 4.68 -14.89
N ILE A 152 -14.03 4.96 -15.82
CA ILE A 152 -12.60 5.12 -15.53
C ILE A 152 -12.38 6.32 -14.61
N LEU A 153 -13.01 7.46 -14.93
CA LEU A 153 -12.91 8.68 -14.13
C LEU A 153 -13.49 8.47 -12.72
N GLU A 154 -14.65 7.84 -12.62
CA GLU A 154 -15.29 7.52 -11.35
C GLU A 154 -14.41 6.59 -10.50
N ALA A 155 -13.82 5.57 -11.12
CA ALA A 155 -12.88 4.69 -10.45
C ALA A 155 -11.65 5.43 -9.91
N GLN A 156 -11.09 6.37 -10.69
CA GLN A 156 -9.95 7.19 -10.27
C GLN A 156 -10.29 8.17 -9.16
N MET A 157 -11.41 8.87 -9.27
CA MET A 157 -11.75 9.96 -8.37
C MET A 157 -12.36 9.50 -7.05
N LEU A 158 -13.21 8.45 -7.08
CA LEU A 158 -14.01 8.02 -5.93
C LEU A 158 -13.55 6.69 -5.34
N MET A 159 -13.07 5.75 -6.16
CA MET A 159 -12.84 4.38 -5.73
C MET A 159 -11.37 4.02 -5.53
N LEU A 160 -10.44 4.91 -5.89
CA LEU A 160 -9.01 4.62 -5.75
C LEU A 160 -8.66 4.37 -4.27
N GLN A 161 -7.89 3.32 -4.02
CA GLN A 161 -7.56 2.86 -2.68
C GLN A 161 -6.85 3.95 -1.85
N SER A 162 -5.94 4.73 -2.46
CA SER A 162 -5.26 5.85 -1.80
C SER A 162 -6.20 6.97 -1.33
N HIS A 163 -7.39 7.11 -1.92
CA HIS A 163 -8.41 8.07 -1.48
C HIS A 163 -9.34 7.52 -0.39
N ASN A 164 -9.33 6.20 -0.17
CA ASN A 164 -10.24 5.49 0.73
C ASN A 164 -9.50 4.84 1.91
N ILE A 165 -8.63 5.61 2.56
CA ILE A 165 -7.83 5.14 3.72
C ILE A 165 -8.57 5.24 5.05
N LEU A 166 -9.74 5.90 5.08
CA LEU A 166 -10.56 6.06 6.28
C LEU A 166 -11.75 5.11 6.27
N ASN A 167 -12.04 4.53 7.43
CA ASN A 167 -13.21 3.68 7.60
C ASN A 167 -14.49 4.53 7.59
N PRO A 168 -15.45 4.26 6.69
CA PRO A 168 -16.68 5.04 6.59
C PRO A 168 -17.59 4.93 7.83
N ALA A 169 -17.43 3.92 8.67
CA ALA A 169 -18.26 3.72 9.87
C ALA A 169 -17.89 4.66 11.02
N ASN A 170 -16.60 4.96 11.20
CA ASN A 170 -16.11 5.72 12.36
C ASN A 170 -15.04 6.78 12.02
N GLY A 171 -14.68 6.93 10.75
CA GLY A 171 -13.65 7.89 10.32
C GLY A 171 -12.21 7.57 10.76
N ALA A 172 -11.97 6.44 11.41
CA ALA A 172 -10.64 6.04 11.81
C ALA A 172 -9.85 5.48 10.60
N PRO A 173 -8.51 5.60 10.57
CA PRO A 173 -7.69 4.97 9.54
C PRO A 173 -7.94 3.46 9.49
N ILE A 174 -8.19 2.93 8.29
CA ILE A 174 -8.34 1.48 8.05
C ILE A 174 -7.04 0.86 7.54
N THR A 175 -6.23 1.63 6.81
CA THR A 175 -4.91 1.24 6.31
C THR A 175 -3.87 1.46 7.40
N VAL A 176 -3.86 0.57 8.37
CA VAL A 176 -2.90 0.61 9.49
C VAL A 176 -1.99 -0.59 9.38
N PRO A 177 -0.66 -0.42 9.51
CA PRO A 177 0.26 -1.53 9.60
C PRO A 177 -0.17 -2.54 10.67
N ALA A 178 -0.02 -3.82 10.38
CA ALA A 178 -0.46 -4.90 11.25
C ALA A 178 0.63 -5.97 11.41
N GLN A 179 0.47 -6.85 12.40
CA GLN A 179 1.34 -8.02 12.61
C GLN A 179 2.83 -7.65 12.65
N ASP A 180 3.62 -8.18 11.72
CA ASP A 180 5.08 -8.06 11.69
C ASP A 180 5.56 -6.62 11.49
N MET A 181 4.80 -5.80 10.77
CA MET A 181 5.12 -4.38 10.59
C MET A 181 5.08 -3.62 11.93
N VAL A 182 4.05 -3.86 12.74
CA VAL A 182 3.94 -3.25 14.08
C VAL A 182 5.06 -3.77 14.98
N LEU A 183 5.38 -5.06 14.90
CA LEU A 183 6.48 -5.66 15.66
C LEU A 183 7.81 -5.04 15.28
N GLY A 184 8.07 -4.83 13.98
CA GLY A 184 9.27 -4.18 13.48
C GLY A 184 9.42 -2.74 13.98
N LEU A 185 8.36 -1.93 13.86
CA LEU A 185 8.34 -0.55 14.37
C LEU A 185 8.53 -0.48 15.89
N TYR A 186 7.88 -1.38 16.63
CA TYR A 186 8.07 -1.50 18.07
C TYR A 186 9.53 -1.82 18.41
N TYR A 187 10.13 -2.80 17.72
CA TYR A 187 11.51 -3.20 17.93
C TYR A 187 12.48 -2.06 17.64
N ILE A 188 12.35 -1.39 16.50
CA ILE A 188 13.23 -0.27 16.09
C ILE A 188 13.14 0.90 17.08
N THR A 189 11.96 1.21 17.59
CA THR A 189 11.74 2.36 18.49
C THR A 189 12.02 2.08 19.96
N LYS A 190 12.38 0.85 20.32
CA LYS A 190 12.73 0.45 21.68
C LYS A 190 14.08 1.06 22.09
N LEU A 191 14.17 1.54 23.32
CA LEU A 191 15.43 2.01 23.92
C LEU A 191 16.10 0.89 24.73
N ARG A 192 17.41 0.85 24.67
CA ARG A 192 18.26 -0.02 25.48
C ARG A 192 19.34 0.82 26.16
N ARG A 193 19.50 0.60 27.46
CA ARG A 193 20.57 1.23 28.27
C ARG A 193 21.51 0.17 28.80
N SER A 194 22.76 0.52 28.96
CA SER A 194 23.74 -0.36 29.61
C SER A 194 23.35 -0.61 31.06
N VAL A 195 23.53 -1.84 31.50
CA VAL A 195 23.26 -2.26 32.88
C VAL A 195 24.59 -2.40 33.61
N LYS A 196 24.71 -1.79 34.79
CA LYS A 196 25.85 -1.90 35.69
C LYS A 196 25.46 -2.69 36.94
N ASP A 197 26.40 -3.44 37.51
CA ASP A 197 26.25 -4.04 38.81
C ASP A 197 26.43 -3.04 39.96
N ALA A 198 26.31 -3.51 41.20
CA ALA A 198 26.51 -2.70 42.41
C ALA A 198 27.94 -2.14 42.56
N ASP A 199 28.91 -2.79 41.92
CA ASP A 199 30.34 -2.42 41.95
C ASP A 199 30.69 -1.49 40.77
N GLY A 200 29.73 -1.10 39.93
CA GLY A 200 29.91 -0.18 38.81
C GLY A 200 30.44 -0.82 37.52
N ASN A 201 30.63 -2.14 37.47
CA ASN A 201 31.04 -2.84 36.25
C ASN A 201 29.86 -3.05 35.32
N TYR A 202 30.10 -3.03 34.00
CA TYR A 202 29.05 -3.31 33.02
C TYR A 202 28.70 -4.80 32.99
N ILE A 203 27.45 -5.14 33.33
CA ILE A 203 26.86 -6.46 33.09
C ILE A 203 26.49 -6.56 31.60
N GLU A 204 25.89 -5.51 31.06
CA GLU A 204 25.55 -5.38 29.64
C GLU A 204 25.92 -3.99 29.18
N LYS A 205 26.79 -3.88 28.17
CA LYS A 205 27.23 -2.59 27.60
C LYS A 205 26.60 -2.40 26.23
N VAL A 206 25.82 -1.33 26.07
CA VAL A 206 25.25 -0.93 24.79
C VAL A 206 26.26 -0.05 24.05
N LYS A 207 26.58 -0.43 22.81
CA LYS A 207 27.57 0.26 22.00
C LYS A 207 27.08 1.65 21.60
N GLY A 208 27.87 2.67 21.86
CA GLY A 208 27.56 4.06 21.47
C GLY A 208 26.58 4.81 22.38
N GLU A 209 26.20 4.22 23.54
CA GLU A 209 25.35 4.91 24.51
C GLU A 209 25.97 6.22 24.99
N GLY A 210 25.16 7.28 25.07
CA GLY A 210 25.56 8.60 25.55
C GLY A 210 26.29 9.50 24.54
N LEU A 211 26.53 9.02 23.32
CA LEU A 211 27.10 9.84 22.26
C LEU A 211 26.14 10.97 21.87
N THR A 212 26.72 12.09 21.47
CA THR A 212 25.96 13.27 21.00
C THR A 212 26.27 13.52 19.55
N PHE A 213 25.23 13.71 18.74
CA PHE A 213 25.30 13.95 17.31
C PHE A 213 24.71 15.31 16.95
N TYR A 214 25.32 15.97 15.98
CA TYR A 214 24.91 17.28 15.51
C TYR A 214 23.64 17.25 14.65
N GLY A 215 23.26 16.06 14.16
CA GLY A 215 22.03 15.85 13.39
C GLY A 215 21.71 14.39 13.15
N PRO A 216 20.51 14.11 12.59
CA PRO A 216 20.08 12.76 12.25
C PRO A 216 21.05 12.02 11.32
N GLU A 217 21.59 12.69 10.30
CA GLU A 217 22.51 12.12 9.32
C GLU A 217 23.79 11.59 9.97
N GLU A 218 24.37 12.34 10.92
CA GLU A 218 25.58 11.93 11.64
C GLU A 218 25.31 10.67 12.48
N ALA A 219 24.16 10.58 13.12
CA ALA A 219 23.75 9.41 13.89
C ALA A 219 23.60 8.18 13.00
N LEU A 220 23.04 8.34 11.79
CA LEU A 220 22.90 7.25 10.80
C LEU A 220 24.25 6.79 10.25
N ILE A 221 25.17 7.71 9.96
CA ILE A 221 26.54 7.37 9.54
C ILE A 221 27.23 6.57 10.65
N ALA A 222 27.14 7.00 11.90
CA ALA A 222 27.73 6.28 13.04
C ALA A 222 27.13 4.88 13.23
N TYR A 223 25.85 4.71 12.96
CA TYR A 223 25.19 3.41 12.97
C TYR A 223 25.69 2.51 11.82
N ASN A 224 25.75 3.02 10.61
CA ASN A 224 26.23 2.28 9.44
C ASN A 224 27.71 1.85 9.58
N GLU A 225 28.54 2.65 10.23
CA GLU A 225 29.90 2.30 10.60
C GLU A 225 29.99 1.31 11.79
N GLY A 226 28.85 0.92 12.35
CA GLY A 226 28.78 0.02 13.49
C GLY A 226 29.35 0.61 14.78
N LYS A 227 29.40 1.93 14.94
CA LYS A 227 29.86 2.60 16.16
C LYS A 227 28.77 2.71 17.22
N VAL A 228 27.50 2.67 16.81
CA VAL A 228 26.32 2.84 17.67
C VAL A 228 25.34 1.69 17.41
N ASP A 229 24.71 1.18 18.47
CA ASP A 229 23.61 0.22 18.39
C ASP A 229 22.30 0.95 18.05
N ILE A 230 21.41 0.30 17.30
CA ILE A 230 20.11 0.86 16.89
C ILE A 230 19.24 1.31 18.08
N HIS A 231 19.37 0.61 19.22
CA HIS A 231 18.63 0.86 20.45
C HIS A 231 19.36 1.74 21.46
N ALA A 232 20.65 2.10 21.18
CA ALA A 232 21.44 2.90 22.08
C ALA A 232 20.80 4.27 22.32
N VAL A 233 20.79 4.67 23.60
CA VAL A 233 20.33 6.02 23.96
C VAL A 233 21.43 7.02 23.62
N VAL A 234 21.13 7.90 22.69
CA VAL A 234 22.01 8.94 22.16
C VAL A 234 21.34 10.31 22.24
N LYS A 235 22.12 11.36 22.12
CA LYS A 235 21.60 12.72 22.03
C LYS A 235 21.76 13.23 20.59
N VAL A 236 20.69 13.67 19.98
CA VAL A 236 20.68 14.14 18.60
C VAL A 236 20.01 15.51 18.53
N MET A 237 20.62 16.44 17.80
CA MET A 237 19.97 17.70 17.46
C MET A 237 18.90 17.41 16.39
N VAL A 238 17.65 17.70 16.69
CA VAL A 238 16.51 17.42 15.80
C VAL A 238 15.70 18.67 15.52
N ASN A 239 15.09 18.72 14.37
CA ASN A 239 14.05 19.69 14.05
C ASN A 239 12.72 19.17 14.59
N ASP A 240 12.01 19.99 15.30
CA ASP A 240 10.73 19.71 15.92
C ASP A 240 9.79 20.91 15.76
N ILE A 241 8.58 20.79 16.23
CA ILE A 241 7.57 21.85 16.19
C ILE A 241 7.16 22.17 17.63
N ASP A 242 7.16 23.45 17.99
CA ASP A 242 6.69 23.90 19.29
C ASP A 242 5.17 23.82 19.42
N GLU A 243 4.63 24.08 20.61
CA GLU A 243 3.20 24.10 20.89
C GLU A 243 2.41 25.13 20.04
N GLN A 244 3.11 26.09 19.45
CA GLN A 244 2.54 27.15 18.61
C GLN A 244 2.64 26.82 17.10
N GLY A 245 3.23 25.67 16.75
CA GLY A 245 3.41 25.24 15.36
C GLY A 245 4.64 25.83 14.66
N SER A 246 5.56 26.47 15.39
CA SER A 246 6.79 27.03 14.84
C SER A 246 7.93 26.01 14.86
N PRO A 247 8.77 25.96 13.82
CA PRO A 247 9.90 25.04 13.77
C PRO A 247 10.95 25.44 14.81
N ILE A 248 11.37 24.48 15.62
CA ILE A 248 12.43 24.61 16.61
C ILE A 248 13.48 23.54 16.41
N THR A 249 14.72 23.84 16.77
CA THR A 249 15.82 22.86 16.76
C THR A 249 16.34 22.73 18.19
N HIS A 250 16.31 21.51 18.72
CA HIS A 250 16.77 21.25 20.08
C HIS A 250 17.41 19.87 20.20
N LEU A 251 18.20 19.71 21.28
CA LEU A 251 18.88 18.45 21.57
C LEU A 251 17.93 17.49 22.28
N VAL A 252 17.68 16.32 21.68
CA VAL A 252 16.76 15.30 22.22
C VAL A 252 17.53 14.04 22.57
N GLU A 253 17.20 13.45 23.72
CA GLU A 253 17.64 12.11 24.08
C GLU A 253 16.74 11.08 23.37
N THR A 254 17.30 10.32 22.45
CA THR A 254 16.58 9.43 21.54
C THR A 254 17.41 8.17 21.23
N SER A 255 17.02 7.41 20.21
CA SER A 255 17.81 6.31 19.64
C SER A 255 17.94 6.44 18.14
N VAL A 256 18.95 5.77 17.58
CA VAL A 256 19.11 5.72 16.12
C VAL A 256 17.88 5.13 15.44
N GLY A 257 17.25 4.11 16.03
CA GLY A 257 16.02 3.53 15.48
C GLY A 257 14.87 4.55 15.41
N ARG A 258 14.72 5.43 16.39
CA ARG A 258 13.73 6.52 16.33
C ARG A 258 14.10 7.56 15.29
N VAL A 259 15.39 7.86 15.12
CA VAL A 259 15.86 8.75 14.05
C VAL A 259 15.46 8.21 12.68
N ILE A 260 15.68 6.91 12.43
CA ILE A 260 15.28 6.24 11.17
C ILE A 260 13.77 6.38 10.91
N VAL A 261 12.94 6.14 11.92
CA VAL A 261 11.48 6.28 11.77
C VAL A 261 11.08 7.73 11.47
N ASN A 262 11.75 8.70 12.10
CA ASN A 262 11.44 10.12 11.89
C ASN A 262 11.84 10.65 10.51
N GLU A 263 12.71 9.97 9.76
CA GLU A 263 12.95 10.30 8.34
C GLU A 263 11.70 10.12 7.46
N LEU A 264 10.79 9.25 7.87
CA LEU A 264 9.54 9.01 7.15
C LEU A 264 8.40 9.93 7.60
N VAL A 265 8.48 10.45 8.83
CA VAL A 265 7.43 11.29 9.42
C VAL A 265 7.49 12.69 8.82
N PRO A 266 6.35 13.23 8.31
CA PRO A 266 6.32 14.61 7.83
C PRO A 266 6.67 15.62 8.92
N ASP A 267 7.47 16.64 8.58
CA ASP A 267 7.95 17.67 9.52
C ASP A 267 6.82 18.34 10.28
N GLU A 268 5.66 18.52 9.66
CA GLU A 268 4.48 19.16 10.26
C GLU A 268 3.87 18.37 11.43
N VAL A 269 4.27 17.12 11.60
CA VAL A 269 3.81 16.28 12.72
C VAL A 269 4.65 16.49 13.97
N GLY A 270 5.93 16.83 13.79
CA GLY A 270 6.92 16.94 14.84
C GLY A 270 7.71 15.66 15.09
N TYR A 271 8.71 15.72 15.96
CA TYR A 271 9.61 14.60 16.23
C TYR A 271 8.97 13.53 17.13
N ILE A 272 8.93 12.29 16.64
CA ILE A 272 8.38 11.15 17.37
C ILE A 272 9.45 10.54 18.28
N ASN A 273 9.29 10.69 19.59
CA ASN A 273 10.25 10.17 20.59
C ASN A 273 9.62 9.23 21.62
N TYR A 274 8.76 8.33 21.14
CA TYR A 274 8.13 7.30 21.98
C TYR A 274 8.16 5.93 21.30
N ILE A 275 7.89 4.88 22.08
CA ILE A 275 7.78 3.52 21.54
C ILE A 275 6.51 3.41 20.72
N ILE A 276 6.65 2.94 19.48
CA ILE A 276 5.53 2.75 18.57
C ILE A 276 4.87 1.39 18.89
N SER A 277 3.67 1.47 19.43
CA SER A 277 2.76 0.34 19.64
C SER A 277 1.61 0.41 18.62
N LYS A 278 0.78 -0.64 18.54
CA LYS A 278 -0.39 -0.65 17.66
C LYS A 278 -1.34 0.54 17.88
N LYS A 279 -1.51 0.97 19.13
CA LYS A 279 -2.37 2.11 19.49
C LYS A 279 -1.71 3.43 19.06
N THR A 280 -0.46 3.66 19.48
CA THR A 280 0.27 4.89 19.16
C THR A 280 0.49 5.07 17.67
N LEU A 281 0.69 3.98 16.92
CA LEU A 281 0.78 4.01 15.46
C LEU A 281 -0.52 4.47 14.80
N ARG A 282 -1.67 3.97 15.26
CA ARG A 282 -2.97 4.42 14.75
C ARG A 282 -3.22 5.90 15.03
N ASP A 283 -2.87 6.36 16.24
CA ASP A 283 -3.00 7.76 16.63
C ASP A 283 -2.06 8.63 15.77
N LEU A 284 -0.82 8.20 15.55
CA LEU A 284 0.15 8.86 14.68
C LEU A 284 -0.38 8.99 13.24
N ILE A 285 -0.88 7.91 12.64
CA ILE A 285 -1.46 7.95 11.28
C ILE A 285 -2.65 8.91 11.23
N SER A 286 -3.51 8.92 12.26
CA SER A 286 -4.63 9.86 12.33
C SER A 286 -4.15 11.32 12.38
N ASP A 287 -3.09 11.61 13.12
CA ASP A 287 -2.51 12.94 13.22
C ASP A 287 -1.81 13.37 11.93
N VAL A 288 -1.09 12.46 11.27
CA VAL A 288 -0.51 12.69 9.94
C VAL A 288 -1.62 13.07 8.96
N ILE A 289 -2.70 12.29 8.88
CA ILE A 289 -3.83 12.58 7.96
C ILE A 289 -4.45 13.96 8.25
N LYS A 290 -4.61 14.33 9.52
CA LYS A 290 -5.20 15.62 9.91
C LYS A 290 -4.31 16.81 9.56
N LYS A 291 -2.99 16.67 9.77
CA LYS A 291 -2.02 17.78 9.60
C LYS A 291 -1.59 17.97 8.15
N VAL A 292 -1.32 16.89 7.42
CA VAL A 292 -0.72 16.96 6.07
C VAL A 292 -1.62 16.44 4.95
N GLY A 293 -2.77 15.86 5.30
CA GLY A 293 -3.74 15.34 4.34
C GLY A 293 -3.44 13.92 3.86
N VAL A 294 -4.38 13.38 3.06
CA VAL A 294 -4.38 11.96 2.65
C VAL A 294 -3.20 11.60 1.75
N ALA A 295 -2.82 12.47 0.82
CA ALA A 295 -1.76 12.16 -0.15
C ALA A 295 -0.40 11.94 0.53
N ARG A 296 0.03 12.86 1.39
CA ARG A 296 1.29 12.72 2.13
C ARG A 296 1.23 11.62 3.20
N ALA A 297 0.03 11.34 3.74
CA ALA A 297 -0.16 10.19 4.63
C ALA A 297 0.07 8.86 3.89
N CYS A 298 -0.30 8.76 2.61
CA CYS A 298 0.00 7.59 1.79
C CYS A 298 1.51 7.43 1.56
N GLU A 299 2.24 8.52 1.30
CA GLU A 299 3.71 8.49 1.17
C GLU A 299 4.39 8.01 2.46
N PHE A 300 3.93 8.50 3.61
CA PHE A 300 4.37 8.03 4.92
C PHE A 300 4.11 6.54 5.13
N LEU A 301 2.92 6.05 4.77
CA LEU A 301 2.55 4.64 4.88
C LEU A 301 3.35 3.76 3.92
N ASP A 302 3.73 4.26 2.75
CA ASP A 302 4.58 3.55 1.79
C ASP A 302 6.04 3.46 2.27
N GLY A 303 6.46 4.36 3.15
CA GLY A 303 7.80 4.36 3.74
C GLY A 303 7.97 3.38 4.91
N ILE A 304 6.88 3.03 5.59
CA ILE A 304 6.86 2.09 6.72
C ILE A 304 7.00 0.64 6.24
#